data_8c9d9ff44518986e0cba5e08d2228146
#
_entry.id   8c9d9ff44518986e0cba5e08d2228146
#
_cell.length_a   1.000
_cell.length_b   1.000
_cell.length_c   1.000
_cell.angle_alpha   90.00
_cell.angle_beta   90.00
_cell.angle_gamma   90.00
#
_symmetry.space_group_name_H-M   'P 1'
#
loop_
_entity.id
_entity.type
_entity.pdbx_description
1 polymer ?
#
loop_
_entity_poly.entity_id
_entity_poly.type
_entity_poly.pdbx_seq_one_letter_code
_entity_poly.pdbx_strand_id
1 'polypeptide(L)'
;MVKVLFVCLGNICRSPMAEAIFRDMVEKEGLSEKILIDSAATSSWEHGNPVHSGTRKELAKVGIGVEGMHSRILNDNDLDADYIVGMDDSNIENIKKFIAGRETGEVKKLLEYAGEDRIIDDSWYTGDFKTTFNDVTKGCTALLDKIKKDNL
;
A
#
# COMPACT_ATOMS: atom_id res chain seq x y z
N MET A 1 17.92 4.78 -3.27
CA MET A 1 16.74 4.69 -2.40
C MET A 1 15.66 3.83 -3.05
N VAL A 2 15.08 2.92 -2.32
CA VAL A 2 14.00 2.07 -2.81
C VAL A 2 12.67 2.80 -2.64
N LYS A 3 11.84 2.83 -3.67
CA LYS A 3 10.52 3.47 -3.60
C LYS A 3 9.41 2.43 -3.70
N VAL A 4 8.51 2.45 -2.71
CA VAL A 4 7.35 1.55 -2.61
C VAL A 4 6.06 2.37 -2.69
N LEU A 5 5.17 1.97 -3.59
CA LEU A 5 3.87 2.60 -3.76
C LEU A 5 2.77 1.57 -3.52
N PHE A 6 1.90 1.83 -2.55
CA PHE A 6 0.72 1.00 -2.31
C PHE A 6 -0.49 1.59 -3.03
N VAL A 7 -1.27 0.74 -3.69
CA VAL A 7 -2.38 1.19 -4.54
C VAL A 7 -3.64 0.40 -4.24
N CYS A 8 -4.76 1.09 -4.08
CA CYS A 8 -6.07 0.48 -4.04
C CYS A 8 -7.07 1.35 -4.81
N LEU A 9 -8.36 1.00 -4.80
CA LEU A 9 -9.36 1.70 -5.60
C LEU A 9 -9.49 3.18 -5.21
N GLY A 10 -9.75 3.46 -3.92
CA GLY A 10 -10.06 4.81 -3.43
C GLY A 10 -8.94 5.48 -2.66
N ASN A 11 -7.92 4.76 -2.24
CA ASN A 11 -6.81 5.26 -1.42
C ASN A 11 -7.29 5.88 -0.09
N ILE A 12 -8.31 5.29 0.52
CA ILE A 12 -8.79 5.71 1.84
C ILE A 12 -8.82 4.57 2.87
N CYS A 13 -8.83 3.31 2.46
CA CYS A 13 -8.88 2.15 3.36
C CYS A 13 -7.60 1.32 3.31
N ARG A 14 -7.43 0.48 2.28
CA ARG A 14 -6.36 -0.53 2.22
C ARG A 14 -4.97 0.05 1.98
N SER A 15 -4.80 0.86 0.96
CA SER A 15 -3.48 1.39 0.61
C SER A 15 -2.91 2.36 1.65
N PRO A 16 -3.72 3.25 2.27
CA PRO A 16 -3.16 4.08 3.35
C PRO A 16 -2.87 3.27 4.61
N MET A 17 -3.61 2.19 4.89
CA MET A 17 -3.28 1.29 5.98
C MET A 17 -1.92 0.64 5.73
N ALA A 18 -1.68 0.16 4.51
CA ALA A 18 -0.40 -0.44 4.14
C ALA A 18 0.74 0.57 4.22
N GLU A 19 0.54 1.78 3.73
CA GLU A 19 1.53 2.84 3.83
C GLU A 19 1.91 3.11 5.28
N ALA A 20 0.92 3.27 6.16
CA ALA A 20 1.15 3.59 7.57
C ALA A 20 1.85 2.44 8.31
N ILE A 21 1.42 1.21 8.11
CA ILE A 21 2.04 0.03 8.73
C ILE A 21 3.47 -0.16 8.24
N PHE A 22 3.68 -0.06 6.93
CA PHE A 22 5.00 -0.26 6.35
C PHE A 22 5.99 0.84 6.78
N ARG A 23 5.51 2.08 6.86
CA ARG A 23 6.32 3.19 7.38
C ARG A 23 6.75 2.94 8.82
N ASP A 24 5.84 2.45 9.66
CA ASP A 24 6.15 2.12 11.04
C ASP A 24 7.21 1.01 11.14
N MET A 25 7.08 -0.04 10.33
CA MET A 25 8.06 -1.12 10.28
C MET A 25 9.46 -0.63 9.86
N VAL A 26 9.49 0.19 8.82
CA VAL A 26 10.74 0.75 8.27
C VAL A 26 11.44 1.65 9.28
N GLU A 27 10.67 2.48 9.99
CA GLU A 27 11.22 3.34 11.04
C GLU A 27 11.82 2.53 12.19
N LYS A 28 11.10 1.49 12.63
CA LYS A 28 11.57 0.64 13.74
C LYS A 28 12.86 -0.11 13.41
N GLU A 29 13.11 -0.36 12.13
CA GLU A 29 14.35 -1.01 11.69
C GLU A 29 15.45 -0.02 11.29
N GLY A 30 15.21 1.29 11.45
CA GLY A 30 16.20 2.31 11.11
C GLY A 30 16.44 2.48 9.63
N LEU A 31 15.46 2.17 8.78
CA LEU A 31 15.60 2.18 7.32
C LEU A 31 14.88 3.34 6.63
N SER A 32 14.39 4.33 7.39
CA SER A 32 13.61 5.45 6.84
C SER A 32 14.34 6.25 5.76
N GLU A 33 15.67 6.31 5.82
CA GLU A 33 16.46 7.02 4.82
C GLU A 33 16.73 6.20 3.57
N LYS A 34 16.40 4.91 3.59
CA LYS A 34 16.67 3.98 2.48
C LYS A 34 15.43 3.59 1.71
N ILE A 35 14.24 3.76 2.27
CA ILE A 35 12.97 3.35 1.66
C ILE A 35 12.00 4.52 1.67
N LEU A 36 11.56 4.94 0.48
CA LEU A 36 10.54 5.97 0.30
C LEU A 36 9.19 5.27 0.12
N ILE A 37 8.17 5.71 0.85
CA ILE A 37 6.87 5.03 0.92
C ILE A 37 5.75 6.02 0.60
N ASP A 38 4.82 5.61 -0.26
CA ASP A 38 3.65 6.42 -0.61
C ASP A 38 2.47 5.51 -0.96
N SER A 39 1.30 6.10 -1.17
CA SER A 39 0.13 5.38 -1.63
C SER A 39 -0.71 6.23 -2.58
N ALA A 40 -1.54 5.58 -3.40
CA ALA A 40 -2.36 6.25 -4.40
C ALA A 40 -3.60 5.42 -4.73
N ALA A 41 -4.55 6.04 -5.43
CA ALA A 41 -5.78 5.43 -5.89
C ALA A 41 -5.73 5.17 -7.39
N THR A 42 -6.46 4.15 -7.85
CA THR A 42 -6.72 3.95 -9.27
C THR A 42 -7.91 4.80 -9.75
N SER A 43 -8.75 5.29 -8.84
CA SER A 43 -9.89 6.15 -9.17
C SER A 43 -9.77 7.52 -8.51
N SER A 44 -10.54 8.49 -9.02
CA SER A 44 -10.59 9.85 -8.45
C SER A 44 -11.74 10.04 -7.46
N TRP A 45 -12.52 9.00 -7.18
CA TRP A 45 -13.76 9.12 -6.39
C TRP A 45 -13.55 9.72 -5.00
N GLU A 46 -12.44 9.41 -4.37
CA GLU A 46 -12.13 9.86 -3.01
C GLU A 46 -11.01 10.89 -2.96
N HIS A 47 -10.63 11.46 -4.11
CA HIS A 47 -9.49 12.37 -4.21
C HIS A 47 -9.58 13.51 -3.18
N GLY A 48 -8.53 13.66 -2.40
CA GLY A 48 -8.46 14.68 -1.34
C GLY A 48 -9.07 14.27 -0.01
N ASN A 49 -9.80 13.16 0.05
CA ASN A 49 -10.44 12.72 1.29
C ASN A 49 -9.42 12.12 2.27
N PRO A 50 -9.68 12.24 3.59
CA PRO A 50 -8.81 11.68 4.60
C PRO A 50 -8.93 10.16 4.65
N VAL A 51 -8.00 9.53 5.36
CA VAL A 51 -8.05 8.09 5.64
C VAL A 51 -9.35 7.73 6.33
N HIS A 52 -9.98 6.64 5.90
CA HIS A 52 -11.27 6.17 6.43
C HIS A 52 -11.18 5.92 7.94
N SER A 53 -12.27 6.23 8.66
CA SER A 53 -12.29 6.10 10.13
C SER A 53 -12.02 4.68 10.63
N GLY A 54 -12.48 3.66 9.91
CA GLY A 54 -12.21 2.27 10.26
C GLY A 54 -10.73 1.92 10.21
N THR A 55 -10.03 2.40 9.19
CA THR A 55 -8.57 2.25 9.08
C THR A 55 -7.87 2.99 10.20
N ARG A 56 -8.26 4.25 10.47
CA ARG A 56 -7.66 5.03 11.56
C ARG A 56 -7.82 4.36 12.91
N LYS A 57 -9.01 3.80 13.17
CA LYS A 57 -9.28 3.11 14.44
C LYS A 57 -8.41 1.88 14.65
N GLU A 58 -8.26 1.06 13.61
CA GLU A 58 -7.41 -0.12 13.71
C GLU A 58 -5.94 0.26 13.93
N LEU A 59 -5.44 1.25 13.21
CA LEU A 59 -4.06 1.73 13.35
C LEU A 59 -3.83 2.34 14.74
N ALA A 60 -4.80 3.08 15.27
CA ALA A 60 -4.70 3.69 16.59
C ALA A 60 -4.53 2.66 17.72
N LYS A 61 -5.08 1.45 17.55
CA LYS A 61 -4.93 0.37 18.53
C LYS A 61 -3.46 -0.03 18.74
N VAL A 62 -2.62 0.20 17.76
CA VAL A 62 -1.18 -0.12 17.82
C VAL A 62 -0.31 1.14 17.77
N GLY A 63 -0.89 2.30 18.01
CA GLY A 63 -0.17 3.56 18.11
C GLY A 63 0.32 4.15 16.80
N ILE A 64 -0.28 3.78 15.66
CA ILE A 64 0.12 4.28 14.34
C ILE A 64 -0.84 5.40 13.91
N GLY A 65 -0.29 6.58 13.57
CA GLY A 65 -1.03 7.72 13.09
C GLY A 65 -1.06 7.81 11.57
N VAL A 66 -1.91 8.72 11.06
CA VAL A 66 -2.08 8.95 9.62
C VAL A 66 -2.04 10.45 9.28
N GLU A 67 -1.37 11.24 10.07
CA GLU A 67 -1.30 12.69 9.90
C GLU A 67 -0.80 13.06 8.51
N GLY A 68 -1.52 13.97 7.84
CA GLY A 68 -1.15 14.47 6.53
C GLY A 68 -1.47 13.53 5.37
N MET A 69 -2.06 12.37 5.62
CA MET A 69 -2.40 11.43 4.56
C MET A 69 -3.77 11.74 3.96
N HIS A 70 -3.81 11.90 2.65
CA HIS A 70 -5.03 12.15 1.88
C HIS A 70 -5.03 11.30 0.62
N SER A 71 -6.22 10.91 0.15
CA SER A 71 -6.36 10.19 -1.11
C SER A 71 -5.84 11.03 -2.28
N ARG A 72 -5.07 10.41 -3.17
CA ARG A 72 -4.67 10.98 -4.44
C ARG A 72 -4.70 9.91 -5.52
N ILE A 73 -4.86 10.33 -6.77
CA ILE A 73 -4.85 9.40 -7.90
C ILE A 73 -3.42 9.17 -8.39
N LEU A 74 -3.18 8.00 -8.98
CA LEU A 74 -1.92 7.70 -9.67
C LEU A 74 -1.54 8.80 -10.67
N ASN A 75 -0.26 9.13 -10.73
CA ASN A 75 0.27 10.08 -11.71
C ASN A 75 1.58 9.55 -12.30
N ASP A 76 2.10 10.23 -13.32
CA ASP A 76 3.28 9.76 -14.07
C ASP A 76 4.55 9.64 -13.22
N ASN A 77 4.66 10.42 -12.14
CA ASN A 77 5.80 10.33 -11.24
C ASN A 77 5.83 9.00 -10.48
N ASP A 78 4.69 8.32 -10.39
CA ASP A 78 4.61 7.02 -9.70
C ASP A 78 5.31 5.90 -10.48
N LEU A 79 5.59 6.13 -11.77
CA LEU A 79 6.27 5.13 -12.61
C LEU A 79 7.72 4.87 -12.18
N ASP A 80 8.33 5.76 -11.40
CA ASP A 80 9.69 5.55 -10.89
C ASP A 80 9.73 4.70 -9.60
N ALA A 81 8.58 4.23 -9.12
CA ALA A 81 8.54 3.30 -8.00
C ALA A 81 9.19 1.96 -8.36
N ASP A 82 9.95 1.39 -7.44
CA ASP A 82 10.56 0.07 -7.61
C ASP A 82 9.55 -1.04 -7.37
N TYR A 83 8.58 -0.80 -6.51
CA TYR A 83 7.51 -1.73 -6.17
C TYR A 83 6.18 -0.99 -6.22
N ILE A 84 5.28 -1.42 -7.10
CA ILE A 84 3.90 -0.95 -7.15
C ILE A 84 3.02 -2.09 -6.67
N VAL A 85 2.39 -1.91 -5.53
CA VAL A 85 1.74 -2.99 -4.79
C VAL A 85 0.24 -2.74 -4.69
N GLY A 86 -0.53 -3.61 -5.35
CA GLY A 86 -1.99 -3.59 -5.28
C GLY A 86 -2.51 -4.52 -4.19
N MET A 87 -3.81 -4.43 -3.90
CA MET A 87 -4.45 -5.22 -2.86
C MET A 87 -5.26 -6.38 -3.41
N ASP A 88 -5.78 -6.24 -4.63
CA ASP A 88 -6.59 -7.25 -5.30
C ASP A 88 -6.32 -7.27 -6.81
N ASP A 89 -6.96 -8.22 -7.50
CA ASP A 89 -6.75 -8.38 -8.95
C ASP A 89 -7.23 -7.18 -9.75
N SER A 90 -8.31 -6.52 -9.30
CA SER A 90 -8.83 -5.32 -9.94
C SER A 90 -7.82 -4.16 -9.83
N ASN A 91 -7.18 -4.02 -8.68
CA ASN A 91 -6.12 -3.01 -8.53
C ASN A 91 -4.98 -3.27 -9.50
N ILE A 92 -4.54 -4.52 -9.63
CA ILE A 92 -3.45 -4.89 -10.55
C ILE A 92 -3.83 -4.58 -11.99
N GLU A 93 -5.04 -4.94 -12.40
CA GLU A 93 -5.53 -4.66 -13.76
C GLU A 93 -5.53 -3.18 -14.06
N ASN A 94 -6.05 -2.35 -13.13
CA ASN A 94 -6.11 -0.91 -13.31
C ASN A 94 -4.73 -0.25 -13.25
N ILE A 95 -3.82 -0.77 -12.44
CA ILE A 95 -2.42 -0.32 -12.41
C ILE A 95 -1.78 -0.56 -13.78
N LYS A 96 -1.96 -1.75 -14.35
CA LYS A 96 -1.40 -2.09 -15.66
C LYS A 96 -1.96 -1.23 -16.78
N LYS A 97 -3.25 -0.90 -16.73
CA LYS A 97 -3.87 0.04 -17.68
C LYS A 97 -3.24 1.43 -17.57
N PHE A 98 -3.00 1.90 -16.36
CA PHE A 98 -2.33 3.18 -16.13
C PHE A 98 -0.91 3.17 -16.69
N ILE A 99 -0.14 2.11 -16.43
CA ILE A 99 1.24 1.98 -16.89
C ILE A 99 1.29 1.97 -18.43
N ALA A 100 0.37 1.27 -19.08
CA ALA A 100 0.24 1.22 -20.54
C ALA A 100 1.56 0.88 -21.26
N GLY A 101 2.31 -0.10 -20.74
CA GLY A 101 3.57 -0.56 -21.32
C GLY A 101 4.79 0.31 -21.04
N ARG A 102 4.64 1.39 -20.27
CA ARG A 102 5.79 2.24 -19.88
C ARG A 102 6.68 1.50 -18.88
N GLU A 103 7.95 1.89 -18.81
CA GLU A 103 8.87 1.31 -17.84
C GLU A 103 8.51 1.69 -16.42
N THR A 104 8.55 0.71 -15.53
CA THR A 104 8.35 0.89 -14.10
C THR A 104 8.92 -0.31 -13.36
N GLY A 105 8.83 -0.29 -12.03
CA GLY A 105 9.26 -1.41 -11.20
C GLY A 105 8.30 -2.59 -11.24
N GLU A 106 8.42 -3.44 -10.25
CA GLU A 106 7.62 -4.66 -10.13
C GLU A 106 6.18 -4.32 -9.72
N VAL A 107 5.19 -4.98 -10.33
CA VAL A 107 3.77 -4.83 -9.99
C VAL A 107 3.24 -6.16 -9.48
N LYS A 108 2.82 -6.21 -8.21
CA LYS A 108 2.27 -7.43 -7.58
C LYS A 108 1.21 -7.08 -6.55
N LYS A 109 0.41 -8.09 -6.19
CA LYS A 109 -0.48 -8.00 -5.02
C LYS A 109 0.35 -8.15 -3.75
N LEU A 110 -0.04 -7.44 -2.69
CA LEU A 110 0.72 -7.43 -1.42
C LEU A 110 0.92 -8.84 -0.85
N LEU A 111 -0.11 -9.68 -0.84
CA LEU A 111 0.00 -11.03 -0.27
C LEU A 111 0.84 -11.99 -1.10
N GLU A 112 1.14 -11.67 -2.36
CA GLU A 112 2.06 -12.49 -3.14
C GLU A 112 3.47 -12.51 -2.52
N TYR A 113 3.86 -11.44 -1.83
CA TYR A 113 5.14 -11.39 -1.11
C TYR A 113 5.18 -12.38 0.05
N ALA A 114 4.04 -12.68 0.62
CA ALA A 114 3.89 -13.70 1.68
C ALA A 114 3.68 -15.12 1.13
N GLY A 115 3.79 -15.30 -0.19
CA GLY A 115 3.61 -16.60 -0.83
C GLY A 115 2.14 -17.02 -1.01
N GLU A 116 1.20 -16.07 -0.92
CA GLU A 116 -0.22 -16.34 -1.02
C GLU A 116 -0.81 -15.70 -2.27
N ASP A 117 -1.46 -16.50 -3.10
CA ASP A 117 -2.17 -16.02 -4.28
C ASP A 117 -3.63 -15.73 -3.91
N ARG A 118 -3.84 -14.73 -3.05
CA ARG A 118 -5.17 -14.26 -2.67
C ARG A 118 -5.20 -12.76 -2.51
N ILE A 119 -6.40 -12.21 -2.49
CA ILE A 119 -6.61 -10.77 -2.39
C ILE A 119 -6.77 -10.34 -0.93
N ILE A 120 -6.63 -9.04 -0.69
CA ILE A 120 -7.05 -8.40 0.56
C ILE A 120 -8.41 -7.77 0.28
N ASP A 121 -9.46 -8.26 0.95
CA ASP A 121 -10.81 -7.77 0.75
C ASP A 121 -10.93 -6.28 1.07
N ASP A 122 -11.79 -5.60 0.31
CA ASP A 122 -12.00 -4.17 0.50
C ASP A 122 -12.90 -3.94 1.74
N SER A 123 -12.29 -3.44 2.79
CA SER A 123 -12.96 -3.16 4.06
C SER A 123 -14.04 -2.08 3.96
N TRP A 124 -14.03 -1.25 2.92
CA TRP A 124 -15.14 -0.34 2.63
C TRP A 124 -16.46 -1.10 2.48
N TYR A 125 -16.41 -2.28 1.81
CA TYR A 125 -17.59 -3.10 1.58
C TYR A 125 -17.84 -4.10 2.69
N THR A 126 -16.80 -4.70 3.26
CA THR A 126 -16.94 -5.74 4.28
C THR A 126 -17.18 -5.18 5.68
N GLY A 127 -16.67 -3.98 5.95
CA GLY A 127 -16.66 -3.41 7.30
C GLY A 127 -15.66 -4.07 8.24
N ASP A 128 -14.88 -5.03 7.76
CA ASP A 128 -13.94 -5.80 8.58
C ASP A 128 -12.52 -5.26 8.46
N PHE A 129 -12.25 -4.18 9.17
CA PHE A 129 -10.93 -3.53 9.16
C PHE A 129 -9.87 -4.33 9.91
N LYS A 130 -10.27 -5.21 10.83
CA LYS A 130 -9.33 -6.05 11.57
C LYS A 130 -8.69 -7.10 10.67
N THR A 131 -9.48 -7.79 9.85
CA THR A 131 -8.96 -8.75 8.88
C THR A 131 -8.04 -8.07 7.88
N THR A 132 -8.43 -6.88 7.39
CA THR A 132 -7.57 -6.08 6.52
C THR A 132 -6.24 -5.75 7.21
N PHE A 133 -6.29 -5.31 8.46
CA PHE A 133 -5.09 -5.02 9.23
C PHE A 133 -4.16 -6.23 9.35
N ASN A 134 -4.71 -7.40 9.63
CA ASN A 134 -3.93 -8.64 9.76
C ASN A 134 -3.28 -9.02 8.43
N ASP A 135 -4.03 -8.96 7.34
CA ASP A 135 -3.53 -9.30 6.01
C ASP A 135 -2.47 -8.30 5.53
N VAL A 136 -2.70 -7.01 5.74
CA VAL A 136 -1.75 -5.97 5.37
C VAL A 136 -0.45 -6.12 6.17
N THR A 137 -0.54 -6.38 7.47
CA THR A 137 0.63 -6.58 8.32
C THR A 137 1.46 -7.77 7.82
N LYS A 138 0.80 -8.86 7.48
CA LYS A 138 1.46 -10.05 6.94
C LYS A 138 2.18 -9.76 5.63
N GLY A 139 1.51 -9.10 4.71
CA GLY A 139 2.10 -8.75 3.42
C GLY A 139 3.24 -7.76 3.53
N CYS A 140 3.09 -6.74 4.39
CA CYS A 140 4.13 -5.74 4.60
C CYS A 140 5.39 -6.34 5.24
N THR A 141 5.22 -7.26 6.18
CA THR A 141 6.36 -7.97 6.79
C THR A 141 7.16 -8.71 5.73
N ALA A 142 6.47 -9.45 4.87
CA ALA A 142 7.13 -10.21 3.80
C ALA A 142 7.77 -9.29 2.76
N LEU A 143 7.11 -8.18 2.40
CA LEU A 143 7.65 -7.21 1.47
C LEU A 143 8.93 -6.57 2.00
N LEU A 144 8.96 -6.20 3.26
CA LEU A 144 10.16 -5.62 3.87
C LEU A 144 11.32 -6.62 3.87
N ASP A 145 11.05 -7.88 4.19
CA ASP A 145 12.07 -8.94 4.16
C ASP A 145 12.66 -9.08 2.76
N LYS A 146 11.81 -9.06 1.72
CA LYS A 146 12.26 -9.12 0.33
C LYS A 146 13.13 -7.92 -0.04
N ILE A 147 12.71 -6.72 0.33
CA ILE A 147 13.46 -5.51 0.01
C ILE A 147 14.83 -5.53 0.70
N LYS A 148 14.89 -5.93 1.96
CA LYS A 148 16.15 -6.05 2.69
C LYS A 148 17.10 -7.03 2.02
N LYS A 149 16.57 -8.15 1.53
CA LYS A 149 17.35 -9.19 0.88
C LYS A 149 17.85 -8.78 -0.50
N ASP A 150 17.00 -8.14 -1.30
CA ASP A 150 17.28 -7.86 -2.72
C ASP A 150 17.90 -6.50 -2.97
N ASN A 151 17.67 -5.51 -2.12
CA ASN A 151 18.01 -4.11 -2.37
C ASN A 151 18.91 -3.47 -1.30
N LEU A 152 19.04 -4.11 -0.15
CA LEU A 152 19.82 -3.57 0.99
C LEU A 152 20.93 -4.54 1.48
#